data_f8d6ca305823a2f3db14b6a617c38e89
#
_entry.id   f8d6ca305823a2f3db14b6a617c38e89
#
_cell.length_a   1.000
_cell.length_b   1.000
_cell.length_c   1.000
_cell.angle_alpha   90.00
_cell.angle_beta   90.00
_cell.angle_gamma   90.00
#
_symmetry.space_group_name_H-M   'P 1'
#
loop_
_entity.id
_entity.type
_entity.pdbx_description
1 polymer ?
#
loop_
_entity_poly.entity_id
_entity_poly.type
_entity_poly.pdbx_seq_one_letter_code
_entity_poly.pdbx_strand_id
1 'polypeptide(L)'
;MLTFGPKVQQTDFDTNIYQGRDPICAIRCQEMILRDYGIQISKEELTAYATEQGWYHGTGTKPSDVGNLLETCNVGTHSQQCDSVYDLINELKEGHRVIVGVDAHELWAEPGTEEYEFYRNLTNADHALIVTSVNIDPANPENSTVVLTDPGTGSILEYGFEKFAHSWKDSNYFMMATDEPAPYQYNAETHCMEVSNFATDFTLQEFPFHNEFTNIWEVDDLGYVPYYEDGHLLSITDDL
;
A
#
# COMPACT_ATOMS: atom_id res chain seq x y z
N MET A 1 7.94 -17.42 -6.61
CA MET A 1 7.61 -16.04 -6.18
C MET A 1 7.32 -15.22 -7.41
N LEU A 2 6.18 -14.57 -7.47
CA LEU A 2 5.76 -13.66 -8.54
C LEU A 2 5.71 -12.26 -7.95
N THR A 3 6.36 -11.28 -8.60
CA THR A 3 6.46 -9.91 -8.10
C THR A 3 5.63 -8.99 -8.99
N PHE A 4 4.78 -8.18 -8.39
CA PHE A 4 3.96 -7.14 -9.01
C PHE A 4 4.37 -5.79 -8.46
N GLY A 5 4.56 -4.82 -9.33
CA GLY A 5 5.09 -3.51 -9.03
C GLY A 5 6.61 -3.38 -9.24
N PRO A 6 7.16 -2.18 -9.05
CA PRO A 6 8.57 -1.91 -9.25
C PRO A 6 9.44 -2.63 -8.23
N LYS A 7 10.62 -3.06 -8.68
CA LYS A 7 11.66 -3.56 -7.77
C LYS A 7 12.35 -2.37 -7.13
N VAL A 8 12.19 -2.23 -5.83
CA VAL A 8 12.87 -1.20 -5.04
C VAL A 8 13.79 -1.84 -4.00
N GLN A 9 14.84 -1.12 -3.66
CA GLN A 9 15.73 -1.53 -2.60
C GLN A 9 15.14 -1.18 -1.24
N GLN A 10 15.15 -2.14 -0.35
CA GLN A 10 14.74 -1.91 1.04
C GLN A 10 15.76 -0.99 1.74
N THR A 11 15.27 -0.18 2.66
CA THR A 11 16.09 0.69 3.52
C THR A 11 15.46 0.80 4.90
N ASP A 12 16.31 0.79 5.93
CA ASP A 12 15.86 0.95 7.31
C ASP A 12 15.39 2.38 7.61
N PHE A 13 16.09 3.39 7.09
CA PHE A 13 15.72 4.79 7.27
C PHE A 13 16.26 5.68 6.16
N ASP A 14 15.39 6.53 5.62
CA ASP A 14 15.72 7.56 4.62
C ASP A 14 14.92 8.85 4.91
N THR A 15 15.63 9.95 5.06
CA THR A 15 15.01 11.28 5.25
C THR A 15 14.15 11.72 4.07
N ASN A 16 14.41 11.18 2.86
CA ASN A 16 13.61 11.44 1.66
C ASN A 16 12.29 10.66 1.63
N ILE A 17 12.06 9.80 2.63
CA ILE A 17 10.81 9.07 2.86
C ILE A 17 10.11 9.61 4.11
N TYR A 18 10.88 9.92 5.16
CA TYR A 18 10.37 10.25 6.48
C TYR A 18 9.51 11.52 6.49
N GLN A 19 8.30 11.41 7.05
CA GLN A 19 7.35 12.52 7.14
C GLN A 19 7.76 13.58 8.18
N GLY A 20 8.50 13.20 9.22
CA GLY A 20 8.77 14.02 10.38
C GLY A 20 7.86 13.67 11.56
N ARG A 21 7.57 14.66 12.42
CA ARG A 21 6.76 14.47 13.63
C ARG A 21 5.26 14.77 13.42
N ASP A 22 4.94 15.45 12.35
CA ASP A 22 3.57 15.86 12.05
C ASP A 22 2.79 14.70 11.39
N PRO A 23 1.48 14.60 11.64
CA PRO A 23 0.65 13.51 11.09
C PRO A 23 0.27 13.80 9.62
N ILE A 24 1.27 13.87 8.75
CA ILE A 24 1.17 14.19 7.32
C ILE A 24 1.46 12.98 6.41
N CYS A 25 1.25 11.76 6.89
CA CYS A 25 1.55 10.53 6.15
C CYS A 25 0.98 10.54 4.73
N ALA A 26 -0.30 10.83 4.56
CA ALA A 26 -0.95 10.87 3.25
C ALA A 26 -0.40 11.99 2.34
N ILE A 27 -0.04 13.15 2.91
CA ILE A 27 0.60 14.24 2.15
C ILE A 27 2.00 13.81 1.71
N ARG A 28 2.75 13.17 2.61
CA ARG A 28 4.09 12.68 2.30
C ARG A 28 4.07 11.58 1.24
N CYS A 29 3.10 10.67 1.28
CA CYS A 29 2.89 9.69 0.21
C CYS A 29 2.65 10.38 -1.14
N GLN A 30 1.77 11.38 -1.18
CA GLN A 30 1.47 12.11 -2.42
C GLN A 30 2.69 12.91 -2.92
N GLU A 31 3.49 13.51 -2.05
CA GLU A 31 4.75 14.16 -2.44
C GLU A 31 5.71 13.16 -3.10
N MET A 32 5.89 11.97 -2.50
CA MET A 32 6.75 10.94 -3.07
C MET A 32 6.24 10.48 -4.44
N ILE A 33 4.92 10.32 -4.59
CA ILE A 33 4.31 10.00 -5.89
C ILE A 33 4.53 11.13 -6.90
N LEU A 34 4.30 12.40 -6.54
CA LEU A 34 4.60 13.53 -7.43
C LEU A 34 6.04 13.51 -7.95
N ARG A 35 6.98 13.18 -7.07
CA ARG A 35 8.39 13.00 -7.44
C ARG A 35 8.57 11.91 -8.48
N ASP A 36 7.82 10.80 -8.39
CA ASP A 36 7.84 9.71 -9.36
C ASP A 36 7.24 10.14 -10.73
N TYR A 37 6.48 11.23 -10.77
CA TYR A 37 6.03 11.90 -12.01
C TYR A 37 6.93 13.06 -12.45
N GLY A 38 8.09 13.26 -11.79
CA GLY A 38 9.04 14.34 -12.10
C GLY A 38 8.62 15.71 -11.55
N ILE A 39 7.62 15.76 -10.69
CA ILE A 39 7.08 16.98 -10.09
C ILE A 39 7.70 17.15 -8.69
N GLN A 40 8.44 18.23 -8.49
CA GLN A 40 9.11 18.53 -7.22
C GLN A 40 8.40 19.68 -6.50
N ILE A 41 7.65 19.35 -5.48
CA ILE A 41 6.99 20.28 -4.55
C ILE A 41 7.32 19.78 -3.15
N SER A 42 7.73 20.66 -2.24
CA SER A 42 8.08 20.26 -0.89
C SER A 42 6.85 19.83 -0.08
N LYS A 43 7.06 18.94 0.89
CA LYS A 43 5.97 18.52 1.81
C LYS A 43 5.40 19.71 2.59
N GLU A 44 6.22 20.73 2.86
CA GLU A 44 5.81 21.96 3.54
C GLU A 44 4.82 22.76 2.68
N GLU A 45 5.11 22.93 1.39
CA GLU A 45 4.21 23.61 0.43
C GLU A 45 2.92 22.83 0.23
N LEU A 46 3.01 21.50 0.06
CA LEU A 46 1.83 20.63 -0.07
C LEU A 46 0.98 20.64 1.21
N THR A 47 1.60 20.65 2.39
CA THR A 47 0.88 20.73 3.67
C THR A 47 0.16 22.07 3.83
N ALA A 48 0.82 23.18 3.47
CA ALA A 48 0.20 24.50 3.51
C ALA A 48 -1.00 24.56 2.57
N TYR A 49 -0.85 24.08 1.33
CA TYR A 49 -1.93 24.04 0.35
C TYR A 49 -3.09 23.13 0.79
N ALA A 50 -2.80 21.91 1.25
CA ALA A 50 -3.83 21.00 1.76
C ALA A 50 -4.60 21.58 2.95
N THR A 51 -3.92 22.36 3.80
CA THR A 51 -4.55 23.08 4.92
C THR A 51 -5.50 24.17 4.41
N GLU A 52 -5.07 24.96 3.43
CA GLU A 52 -5.89 26.00 2.82
C GLU A 52 -7.14 25.43 2.14
N GLN A 53 -7.00 24.29 1.49
CA GLN A 53 -8.12 23.60 0.83
C GLN A 53 -9.05 22.84 1.82
N GLY A 54 -8.65 22.71 3.08
CA GLY A 54 -9.40 21.96 4.08
C GLY A 54 -9.27 20.43 3.94
N TRP A 55 -8.24 19.93 3.27
CA TRP A 55 -7.94 18.49 3.15
C TRP A 55 -7.06 17.97 4.29
N TYR A 56 -6.38 18.87 4.98
CA TYR A 56 -5.58 18.57 6.16
C TYR A 56 -5.97 19.49 7.33
N HIS A 57 -6.20 18.88 8.50
CA HIS A 57 -6.68 19.58 9.69
C HIS A 57 -5.74 19.45 10.90
N GLY A 58 -4.47 19.13 10.68
CA GLY A 58 -3.47 18.99 11.75
C GLY A 58 -3.47 17.62 12.44
N THR A 59 -4.41 16.73 12.10
CA THR A 59 -4.53 15.38 12.67
C THR A 59 -4.50 14.27 11.62
N GLY A 60 -4.40 14.62 10.35
CA GLY A 60 -4.40 13.69 9.22
C GLY A 60 -5.26 14.16 8.04
N THR A 61 -5.32 13.34 7.02
CA THR A 61 -6.09 13.52 5.79
C THR A 61 -7.18 12.45 5.74
N LYS A 62 -8.41 12.85 5.42
CA LYS A 62 -9.50 11.87 5.26
C LYS A 62 -9.27 11.01 4.00
N PRO A 63 -9.73 9.76 3.98
CA PRO A 63 -9.62 8.91 2.79
C PRO A 63 -10.17 9.56 1.51
N SER A 64 -11.29 10.30 1.61
CA SER A 64 -11.87 11.04 0.49
C SER A 64 -11.01 12.16 -0.09
N ASP A 65 -10.00 12.59 0.64
CA ASP A 65 -9.13 13.71 0.28
C ASP A 65 -7.72 13.22 -0.12
N VAL A 66 -7.45 11.91 0.01
CA VAL A 66 -6.24 11.28 -0.49
C VAL A 66 -6.30 11.24 -2.03
N GLY A 67 -5.28 11.79 -2.70
CA GLY A 67 -5.25 11.97 -4.15
C GLY A 67 -5.43 13.43 -4.59
N ASN A 68 -6.13 14.26 -3.83
CA ASN A 68 -6.43 15.65 -4.23
C ASN A 68 -5.18 16.49 -4.57
N LEU A 69 -4.06 16.27 -3.89
CA LEU A 69 -2.80 16.96 -4.19
C LEU A 69 -2.22 16.50 -5.54
N LEU A 70 -2.37 15.21 -5.87
CA LEU A 70 -1.96 14.65 -7.16
C LEU A 70 -2.81 15.25 -8.29
N GLU A 71 -4.14 15.24 -8.14
CA GLU A 71 -5.10 15.84 -9.08
C GLU A 71 -4.80 17.31 -9.34
N THR A 72 -4.46 18.08 -8.31
CA THR A 72 -4.07 19.50 -8.45
C THR A 72 -2.84 19.67 -9.34
N CYS A 73 -1.97 18.68 -9.37
CA CYS A 73 -0.77 18.63 -10.21
C CYS A 73 -0.98 17.91 -11.55
N ASN A 74 -2.23 17.64 -11.95
CA ASN A 74 -2.63 16.91 -13.16
C ASN A 74 -2.12 15.45 -13.19
N VAL A 75 -1.94 14.83 -12.05
CA VAL A 75 -1.77 13.39 -11.92
C VAL A 75 -3.13 12.81 -11.53
N GLY A 76 -3.82 12.18 -12.49
CA GLY A 76 -5.14 11.60 -12.29
C GLY A 76 -5.10 10.47 -11.27
N THR A 77 -6.16 10.37 -10.46
CA THR A 77 -6.28 9.34 -9.42
C THR A 77 -7.69 8.79 -9.32
N HIS A 78 -7.79 7.55 -8.84
CA HIS A 78 -9.05 6.97 -8.41
C HIS A 78 -8.90 6.29 -7.06
N SER A 79 -10.00 6.20 -6.32
CA SER A 79 -10.02 5.56 -5.01
C SER A 79 -11.15 4.54 -4.93
N GLN A 80 -10.88 3.44 -4.25
CA GLN A 80 -11.88 2.39 -4.00
C GLN A 80 -11.63 1.68 -2.67
N GLN A 81 -12.65 0.95 -2.21
CA GLN A 81 -12.48 -0.17 -1.30
C GLN A 81 -12.25 -1.40 -2.15
N CYS A 82 -11.13 -2.09 -1.94
CA CYS A 82 -10.82 -3.29 -2.71
C CYS A 82 -11.72 -4.45 -2.27
N ASP A 83 -12.24 -5.17 -3.25
CA ASP A 83 -12.99 -6.40 -3.02
C ASP A 83 -12.06 -7.62 -2.96
N SER A 84 -10.85 -7.48 -3.49
CA SER A 84 -9.84 -8.53 -3.50
C SER A 84 -8.41 -7.96 -3.58
N VAL A 85 -7.43 -8.81 -3.27
CA VAL A 85 -6.01 -8.47 -3.48
C VAL A 85 -5.67 -8.25 -4.95
N TYR A 86 -6.46 -8.78 -5.87
CA TYR A 86 -6.26 -8.58 -7.30
C TYR A 86 -6.46 -7.13 -7.73
N ASP A 87 -7.31 -6.36 -7.06
CA ASP A 87 -7.47 -4.94 -7.34
C ASP A 87 -6.13 -4.23 -7.13
N LEU A 88 -5.48 -4.49 -5.99
CA LEU A 88 -4.13 -3.97 -5.70
C LEU A 88 -3.07 -4.46 -6.70
N ILE A 89 -3.08 -5.77 -7.00
CA ILE A 89 -2.11 -6.38 -7.94
C ILE A 89 -2.27 -5.78 -9.35
N ASN A 90 -3.48 -5.53 -9.80
CA ASN A 90 -3.75 -4.95 -11.11
C ASN A 90 -3.15 -3.55 -11.22
N GLU A 91 -3.36 -2.69 -10.23
CA GLU A 91 -2.78 -1.36 -10.21
C GLU A 91 -1.24 -1.40 -10.26
N LEU A 92 -0.64 -2.22 -9.41
CA LEU A 92 0.81 -2.38 -9.36
C LEU A 92 1.40 -2.93 -10.67
N LYS A 93 0.68 -3.86 -11.31
CA LYS A 93 1.06 -4.46 -12.59
C LYS A 93 1.06 -3.44 -13.73
N GLU A 94 0.12 -2.52 -13.71
CA GLU A 94 0.02 -1.43 -14.70
C GLU A 94 1.03 -0.31 -14.43
N GLY A 95 1.75 -0.37 -13.31
CA GLY A 95 2.79 0.61 -12.94
C GLY A 95 2.24 1.82 -12.21
N HIS A 96 0.98 1.75 -11.79
CA HIS A 96 0.34 2.78 -11.01
C HIS A 96 0.96 2.87 -9.61
N ARG A 97 0.90 4.03 -9.00
CA ARG A 97 1.31 4.25 -7.61
C ARG A 97 0.10 4.13 -6.71
N VAL A 98 0.28 3.38 -5.62
CA VAL A 98 -0.84 3.01 -4.75
C VAL A 98 -0.59 3.48 -3.33
N ILE A 99 -1.54 4.25 -2.77
CA ILE A 99 -1.61 4.58 -1.35
C ILE A 99 -2.73 3.76 -0.71
N VAL A 100 -2.45 3.18 0.45
CA VAL A 100 -3.44 2.47 1.27
C VAL A 100 -3.51 3.07 2.67
N GLY A 101 -4.64 2.87 3.35
CA GLY A 101 -4.81 3.18 4.76
C GLY A 101 -4.63 1.92 5.60
N VAL A 102 -3.88 1.98 6.69
CA VAL A 102 -3.60 0.83 7.57
C VAL A 102 -3.65 1.22 9.04
N ASP A 103 -3.79 0.24 9.95
CA ASP A 103 -3.40 0.41 11.35
C ASP A 103 -1.87 0.28 11.44
N ALA A 104 -1.20 1.41 11.69
CA ALA A 104 0.24 1.44 11.79
C ALA A 104 0.77 0.66 12.99
N HIS A 105 0.08 0.71 14.11
CA HIS A 105 0.53 0.05 15.33
C HIS A 105 0.49 -1.46 15.19
N GLU A 106 -0.56 -2.01 14.57
CA GLU A 106 -0.62 -3.42 14.24
C GLU A 106 0.49 -3.81 13.26
N LEU A 107 0.66 -3.01 12.19
CA LEU A 107 1.67 -3.27 11.16
C LEU A 107 3.10 -3.26 11.72
N TRP A 108 3.40 -2.35 12.66
CA TRP A 108 4.75 -2.22 13.23
C TRP A 108 5.03 -3.17 14.39
N ALA A 109 4.01 -3.55 15.17
CA ALA A 109 4.17 -4.46 16.31
C ALA A 109 4.67 -5.84 15.85
N GLU A 110 5.45 -6.50 16.68
CA GLU A 110 5.97 -7.84 16.36
C GLU A 110 4.91 -8.91 16.68
N PRO A 111 4.58 -9.79 15.71
CA PRO A 111 3.59 -10.85 15.91
C PRO A 111 3.89 -11.71 17.14
N GLY A 112 2.84 -12.02 17.91
CA GLY A 112 2.93 -12.79 19.16
C GLY A 112 3.30 -11.98 20.39
N THR A 113 3.43 -10.66 20.30
CA THR A 113 3.55 -9.76 21.43
C THR A 113 2.19 -9.31 21.95
N GLU A 114 2.11 -8.91 23.24
CA GLU A 114 0.87 -8.34 23.81
C GLU A 114 0.44 -7.07 23.07
N GLU A 115 1.39 -6.29 22.57
CA GLU A 115 1.14 -5.09 21.78
C GLU A 115 0.47 -5.43 20.46
N TYR A 116 0.98 -6.41 19.72
CA TYR A 116 0.37 -6.89 18.48
C TYR A 116 -1.04 -7.39 18.69
N GLU A 117 -1.26 -8.26 19.68
CA GLU A 117 -2.58 -8.81 20.00
C GLU A 117 -3.57 -7.73 20.45
N PHE A 118 -3.08 -6.67 21.08
CA PHE A 118 -3.92 -5.53 21.47
C PHE A 118 -4.40 -4.76 20.25
N TYR A 119 -3.48 -4.33 19.35
CA TYR A 119 -3.85 -3.54 18.18
C TYR A 119 -4.63 -4.34 17.14
N ARG A 120 -4.28 -5.60 16.92
CA ARG A 120 -5.01 -6.50 16.02
C ARG A 120 -6.51 -6.61 16.32
N ASN A 121 -6.92 -6.40 17.54
CA ASN A 121 -8.32 -6.44 17.97
C ASN A 121 -9.01 -5.06 17.96
N LEU A 122 -8.33 -4.02 17.54
CA LEU A 122 -8.90 -2.69 17.35
C LEU A 122 -9.17 -2.47 15.86
N THR A 123 -10.13 -1.61 15.56
CA THR A 123 -10.34 -1.11 14.19
C THR A 123 -9.90 0.34 14.16
N ASN A 124 -8.69 0.61 13.68
CA ASN A 124 -8.06 1.92 13.75
C ASN A 124 -7.11 2.18 12.57
N ALA A 125 -7.65 2.46 11.39
CA ALA A 125 -6.81 2.92 10.27
C ALA A 125 -6.34 4.35 10.51
N ASP A 126 -5.13 4.52 10.99
CA ASP A 126 -4.55 5.81 11.39
C ASP A 126 -3.34 6.25 10.55
N HIS A 127 -2.94 5.44 9.56
CA HIS A 127 -1.75 5.68 8.78
C HIS A 127 -1.97 5.45 7.28
N ALA A 128 -1.25 6.23 6.47
CA ALA A 128 -1.19 6.07 5.01
C ALA A 128 0.25 5.74 4.60
N LEU A 129 0.40 4.76 3.70
CA LEU A 129 1.68 4.35 3.14
C LEU A 129 1.54 3.96 1.67
N ILE A 130 2.67 3.85 0.96
CA ILE A 130 2.69 3.44 -0.44
C ILE A 130 2.96 1.93 -0.49
N VAL A 131 2.09 1.18 -1.17
CA VAL A 131 2.38 -0.19 -1.56
C VAL A 131 3.28 -0.14 -2.79
N THR A 132 4.51 -0.58 -2.63
CA THR A 132 5.52 -0.52 -3.69
C THR A 132 5.48 -1.77 -4.56
N SER A 133 5.42 -2.95 -3.95
CA SER A 133 5.27 -4.21 -4.67
C SER A 133 4.63 -5.29 -3.81
N VAL A 134 4.04 -6.28 -4.45
CA VAL A 134 3.51 -7.50 -3.83
C VAL A 134 4.25 -8.70 -4.40
N ASN A 135 4.72 -9.57 -3.53
CA ASN A 135 5.40 -10.80 -3.88
C ASN A 135 4.52 -11.99 -3.49
N ILE A 136 4.03 -12.71 -4.47
CA ILE A 136 3.15 -13.85 -4.27
C ILE A 136 3.93 -15.16 -4.43
N ASP A 137 3.80 -16.07 -3.46
CA ASP A 137 4.26 -17.45 -3.58
C ASP A 137 3.07 -18.37 -3.81
N PRO A 138 2.78 -18.82 -5.06
CA PRO A 138 1.62 -19.65 -5.34
C PRO A 138 1.71 -21.05 -4.73
N ALA A 139 2.91 -21.52 -4.42
CA ALA A 139 3.11 -22.84 -3.83
C ALA A 139 2.95 -22.83 -2.31
N ASN A 140 3.24 -21.70 -1.68
CA ASN A 140 3.15 -21.49 -0.23
C ASN A 140 2.66 -20.06 0.03
N PRO A 141 1.35 -19.81 -0.04
CA PRO A 141 0.77 -18.45 0.08
C PRO A 141 1.19 -17.70 1.36
N GLU A 142 1.44 -18.42 2.45
CA GLU A 142 1.95 -17.88 3.71
C GLU A 142 3.33 -17.22 3.60
N ASN A 143 4.07 -17.52 2.54
CA ASN A 143 5.36 -16.88 2.25
C ASN A 143 5.21 -15.63 1.35
N SER A 144 3.98 -15.25 1.01
CA SER A 144 3.73 -14.04 0.25
C SER A 144 4.04 -12.80 1.08
N THR A 145 4.60 -11.79 0.44
CA THR A 145 5.05 -10.57 1.10
C THR A 145 4.59 -9.32 0.35
N VAL A 146 4.67 -8.19 1.02
CA VAL A 146 4.43 -6.87 0.46
C VAL A 146 5.61 -5.96 0.81
N VAL A 147 6.06 -5.17 -0.13
CA VAL A 147 7.06 -4.12 0.09
C VAL A 147 6.35 -2.78 0.22
N LEU A 148 6.56 -2.12 1.33
CA LEU A 148 5.91 -0.86 1.70
C LEU A 148 6.93 0.26 1.80
N THR A 149 6.61 1.42 1.21
CA THR A 149 7.30 2.68 1.48
C THR A 149 6.51 3.43 2.53
N ASP A 150 7.07 3.52 3.73
CA ASP A 150 6.39 4.00 4.91
C ASP A 150 6.94 5.36 5.38
N PRO A 151 6.17 6.45 5.21
CA PRO A 151 6.59 7.76 5.67
C PRO A 151 6.68 7.90 7.21
N GLY A 152 5.97 7.07 7.95
CA GLY A 152 5.99 7.09 9.42
C GLY A 152 7.31 6.59 9.98
N THR A 153 7.84 5.51 9.42
CA THR A 153 9.15 4.94 9.79
C THR A 153 10.31 5.55 8.99
N GLY A 154 10.04 6.13 7.83
CA GLY A 154 11.06 6.59 6.89
C GLY A 154 11.75 5.44 6.14
N SER A 155 11.09 4.29 6.01
CA SER A 155 11.70 3.04 5.57
C SER A 155 10.99 2.47 4.34
N ILE A 156 11.72 1.63 3.60
CA ILE A 156 11.16 0.72 2.60
C ILE A 156 11.41 -0.69 3.11
N LEU A 157 10.37 -1.35 3.59
CA LEU A 157 10.46 -2.64 4.26
C LEU A 157 9.49 -3.66 3.67
N GLU A 158 9.88 -4.92 3.78
CA GLU A 158 9.06 -6.06 3.40
C GLU A 158 8.36 -6.63 4.63
N TYR A 159 7.05 -6.86 4.50
CA TYR A 159 6.20 -7.46 5.51
C TYR A 159 5.53 -8.72 4.97
N GLY A 160 5.17 -9.66 5.85
CA GLY A 160 4.28 -10.75 5.50
C GLY A 160 2.95 -10.21 4.99
N PHE A 161 2.46 -10.76 3.87
CA PHE A 161 1.24 -10.25 3.24
C PHE A 161 0.02 -10.37 4.16
N GLU A 162 -0.09 -11.45 4.93
CA GLU A 162 -1.16 -11.67 5.89
C GLU A 162 -1.26 -10.53 6.92
N LYS A 163 -0.13 -10.20 7.54
CA LYS A 163 -0.05 -9.11 8.53
C LYS A 163 -0.48 -7.77 7.93
N PHE A 164 0.00 -7.47 6.73
CA PHE A 164 -0.40 -6.28 5.98
C PHE A 164 -1.90 -6.28 5.69
N ALA A 165 -2.44 -7.37 5.17
CA ALA A 165 -3.86 -7.48 4.82
C ALA A 165 -4.77 -7.27 6.03
N HIS A 166 -4.37 -7.77 7.20
CA HIS A 166 -5.11 -7.55 8.45
C HIS A 166 -5.11 -6.07 8.86
N SER A 167 -3.96 -5.43 8.89
CA SER A 167 -3.82 -3.99 9.15
C SER A 167 -4.56 -3.12 8.10
N TRP A 168 -4.56 -3.52 6.83
CA TRP A 168 -5.27 -2.83 5.74
C TRP A 168 -6.79 -2.95 5.85
N LYS A 169 -7.29 -4.06 6.40
CA LYS A 169 -8.72 -4.29 6.66
C LYS A 169 -9.34 -3.18 7.51
N ASP A 170 -8.60 -2.57 8.40
CA ASP A 170 -9.09 -1.53 9.30
C ASP A 170 -9.53 -0.25 8.58
N SER A 171 -9.01 -0.01 7.39
CA SER A 171 -9.49 1.03 6.48
C SER A 171 -10.63 0.56 5.57
N ASN A 172 -11.18 -0.64 5.80
CA ASN A 172 -12.08 -1.31 4.87
C ASN A 172 -11.43 -1.48 3.49
N TYR A 173 -10.14 -1.88 3.48
CA TYR A 173 -9.32 -2.08 2.29
C TYR A 173 -9.26 -0.86 1.35
N PHE A 174 -9.23 0.33 1.94
CA PHE A 174 -9.11 1.57 1.18
C PHE A 174 -7.82 1.59 0.36
N MET A 175 -7.97 1.90 -0.93
CA MET A 175 -6.88 2.12 -1.87
C MET A 175 -7.15 3.39 -2.68
N MET A 176 -6.11 4.19 -2.90
CA MET A 176 -6.04 5.22 -3.94
C MET A 176 -4.92 4.85 -4.90
N ALA A 177 -5.19 4.85 -6.19
CA ALA A 177 -4.20 4.60 -7.23
C ALA A 177 -4.13 5.75 -8.22
N THR A 178 -2.98 5.91 -8.88
CA THR A 178 -2.84 6.83 -10.02
C THR A 178 -3.45 6.21 -11.27
N ASP A 179 -3.99 7.03 -12.19
CA ASP A 179 -4.65 6.55 -13.41
C ASP A 179 -3.66 6.16 -14.50
N GLU A 180 -2.42 6.62 -14.41
CA GLU A 180 -1.36 6.37 -15.38
C GLU A 180 -0.11 5.84 -14.68
N PRO A 181 0.73 5.04 -15.37
CA PRO A 181 1.96 4.54 -14.79
C PRO A 181 2.97 5.66 -14.51
N ALA A 182 3.64 5.58 -13.38
CA ALA A 182 4.66 6.55 -13.02
C ALA A 182 5.93 6.34 -13.86
N PRO A 183 6.44 7.40 -14.54
CA PRO A 183 7.61 7.29 -15.42
C PRO A 183 8.92 7.07 -14.66
N TYR A 184 8.98 7.45 -13.39
CA TYR A 184 10.18 7.35 -12.57
C TYR A 184 9.92 6.62 -11.27
N GLN A 185 11.01 6.24 -10.62
CA GLN A 185 11.03 5.55 -9.34
C GLN A 185 12.20 6.06 -8.52
N TYR A 186 11.97 6.30 -7.23
CA TYR A 186 13.04 6.66 -6.31
C TYR A 186 13.90 5.45 -5.97
N ASN A 187 15.23 5.62 -6.10
CA ASN A 187 16.23 4.66 -5.64
C ASN A 187 16.81 5.16 -4.31
N ALA A 188 16.54 4.43 -3.23
CA ALA A 188 16.97 4.81 -1.89
C ALA A 188 18.48 4.64 -1.65
N GLU A 189 19.18 3.80 -2.45
CA GLU A 189 20.63 3.65 -2.33
C GLU A 189 21.39 4.83 -2.93
N THR A 190 20.95 5.27 -4.11
CA THR A 190 21.60 6.37 -4.84
C THR A 190 21.00 7.73 -4.50
N HIS A 191 19.86 7.77 -3.80
CA HIS A 191 19.04 8.95 -3.56
C HIS A 191 18.63 9.70 -4.84
N CYS A 192 18.54 8.99 -5.96
CA CYS A 192 18.21 9.53 -7.28
C CYS A 192 16.89 8.98 -7.80
N MET A 193 16.30 9.70 -8.75
CA MET A 193 15.20 9.20 -9.57
C MET A 193 15.74 8.40 -10.75
N GLU A 194 15.20 7.23 -10.97
CA GLU A 194 15.52 6.35 -12.09
C GLU A 194 14.28 6.12 -12.95
N VAL A 195 14.45 5.68 -14.19
CA VAL A 195 13.31 5.27 -15.03
C VAL A 195 12.62 4.09 -14.35
N SER A 196 11.31 4.18 -14.21
CA SER A 196 10.51 3.16 -13.56
C SER A 196 10.65 1.82 -14.28
N ASN A 197 10.95 0.78 -13.52
CA ASN A 197 11.10 -0.58 -14.02
C ASN A 197 10.11 -1.49 -13.28
N PHE A 198 8.85 -1.46 -13.71
CA PHE A 198 7.84 -2.39 -13.22
C PHE A 198 7.87 -3.66 -14.05
N ALA A 199 7.64 -4.80 -13.40
CA ALA A 199 7.60 -6.09 -14.07
C ALA A 199 6.33 -6.18 -14.92
N THR A 200 6.46 -5.92 -16.22
CA THR A 200 5.37 -6.03 -17.20
C THR A 200 5.23 -7.45 -17.78
N ASP A 201 6.04 -8.38 -17.30
CA ASP A 201 6.23 -9.69 -17.98
C ASP A 201 5.09 -10.69 -17.77
N PHE A 202 4.06 -10.34 -16.99
CA PHE A 202 2.93 -11.24 -16.72
C PHE A 202 1.58 -10.59 -16.99
N THR A 203 0.80 -11.18 -17.90
CA THR A 203 -0.63 -10.91 -17.96
C THR A 203 -1.34 -11.85 -16.98
N LEU A 204 -2.43 -11.42 -16.33
CA LEU A 204 -3.24 -12.29 -15.45
C LEU A 204 -3.72 -13.56 -16.16
N GLN A 205 -3.81 -13.54 -17.51
CA GLN A 205 -4.13 -14.70 -18.35
C GLN A 205 -2.99 -15.75 -18.44
N GLU A 206 -1.76 -15.36 -18.09
CA GLU A 206 -0.57 -16.22 -18.10
C GLU A 206 -0.31 -16.88 -16.75
N PHE A 207 -1.15 -16.62 -15.76
CA PHE A 207 -1.09 -17.24 -14.44
C PHE A 207 -1.52 -18.71 -14.53
N PRO A 208 -0.61 -19.67 -14.40
CA PRO A 208 -0.96 -21.08 -14.47
C PRO A 208 -1.83 -21.54 -13.28
N PHE A 209 -1.97 -20.70 -12.25
CA PHE A 209 -2.66 -20.99 -11.00
C PHE A 209 -3.90 -20.10 -10.77
N HIS A 210 -4.39 -19.44 -11.79
CA HIS A 210 -5.50 -18.50 -11.67
C HIS A 210 -6.70 -19.08 -10.91
N ASN A 211 -7.04 -20.35 -11.12
CA ASN A 211 -8.19 -20.98 -10.48
C ASN A 211 -7.91 -21.41 -9.02
N GLU A 212 -6.65 -21.73 -8.68
CA GLU A 212 -6.29 -22.08 -7.29
C GLU A 212 -6.09 -20.82 -6.44
N PHE A 213 -5.64 -19.76 -7.07
CA PHE A 213 -5.44 -18.47 -6.42
C PHE A 213 -6.75 -17.74 -6.13
N THR A 214 -7.71 -17.80 -7.05
CA THR A 214 -9.05 -17.23 -6.85
C THR A 214 -9.75 -17.84 -5.66
N ASN A 215 -9.59 -19.14 -5.42
CA ASN A 215 -10.21 -19.81 -4.27
C ASN A 215 -9.61 -19.42 -2.91
N ILE A 216 -8.39 -18.84 -2.90
CA ILE A 216 -7.72 -18.43 -1.65
C ILE A 216 -7.93 -16.93 -1.36
N TRP A 217 -8.13 -16.12 -2.42
CA TRP A 217 -8.15 -14.67 -2.34
C TRP A 217 -9.42 -14.03 -2.92
N GLU A 218 -10.40 -14.82 -3.35
CA GLU A 218 -11.70 -14.30 -3.76
C GLU A 218 -12.48 -13.78 -2.56
N VAL A 219 -13.11 -12.64 -2.76
CA VAL A 219 -14.19 -12.17 -1.90
C VAL A 219 -15.29 -13.21 -1.97
N ASP A 220 -15.80 -13.65 -0.84
CA ASP A 220 -16.99 -14.49 -0.82
C ASP A 220 -18.21 -13.75 -1.40
N ASP A 221 -19.29 -14.43 -1.67
CA ASP A 221 -20.55 -13.85 -2.18
C ASP A 221 -21.14 -12.76 -1.24
N LEU A 222 -20.54 -12.53 -0.08
CA LEU A 222 -20.91 -11.53 0.93
C LEU A 222 -19.97 -10.32 0.94
N GLY A 223 -18.93 -10.28 0.10
CA GLY A 223 -18.02 -9.16 -0.03
C GLY A 223 -16.88 -9.13 1.01
N TYR A 224 -16.46 -10.29 1.52
CA TYR A 224 -15.31 -10.38 2.43
C TYR A 224 -14.05 -10.82 1.70
N VAL A 225 -12.95 -10.10 1.91
CA VAL A 225 -11.60 -10.60 1.62
C VAL A 225 -11.34 -11.81 2.52
N PRO A 226 -10.62 -12.85 2.06
CA PRO A 226 -10.34 -14.03 2.87
C PRO A 226 -9.90 -13.66 4.28
N TYR A 227 -10.61 -14.18 5.25
CA TYR A 227 -10.41 -13.90 6.65
C TYR A 227 -9.38 -14.87 7.22
N TYR A 228 -8.43 -14.34 8.00
CA TYR A 228 -7.47 -15.14 8.73
C TYR A 228 -7.89 -15.18 10.21
N GLU A 229 -8.25 -16.31 10.73
CA GLU A 229 -8.41 -16.53 12.15
C GLU A 229 -7.18 -17.27 12.70
N ASP A 230 -6.62 -16.79 13.80
CA ASP A 230 -5.48 -17.38 14.51
C ASP A 230 -4.20 -17.58 13.69
N GLY A 231 -3.91 -16.70 12.71
CA GLY A 231 -2.70 -16.77 11.90
C GLY A 231 -2.67 -17.91 10.89
N HIS A 232 -3.81 -18.51 10.60
CA HIS A 232 -3.97 -19.51 9.55
C HIS A 232 -4.91 -19.03 8.45
N LEU A 233 -4.54 -19.29 7.21
CA LEU A 233 -5.40 -19.10 6.06
C LEU A 233 -6.60 -20.05 6.20
N LEU A 234 -7.79 -19.52 6.49
CA LEU A 234 -8.99 -20.34 6.46
C LEU A 234 -9.37 -20.55 4.99
N SER A 235 -9.27 -21.78 4.50
CA SER A 235 -9.91 -22.14 3.26
C SER A 235 -11.41 -22.07 3.45
N ILE A 236 -12.12 -21.41 2.54
CA ILE A 236 -13.59 -21.29 2.51
C ILE A 236 -14.30 -22.67 2.39
N THR A 237 -13.56 -23.77 2.44
CA THR A 237 -14.09 -25.14 2.24
C THR A 237 -14.50 -25.87 3.51
N ASP A 238 -14.35 -25.28 4.71
CA ASP A 238 -14.60 -26.02 5.96
C ASP A 238 -15.98 -25.78 6.60
N ASP A 239 -16.87 -24.96 5.99
CA ASP A 239 -18.23 -24.73 6.49
C ASP A 239 -19.32 -24.80 5.38
N LEU A 240 -19.44 -25.98 4.74
CA LEU A 240 -20.66 -26.40 4.02
C LEU A 240 -21.04 -27.85 4.36
#